data_19f9317718b5c804f16b579619317aa9
#
_entry.id   19f9317718b5c804f16b579619317aa9
#
_cell.length_a   1.000
_cell.length_b   1.000
_cell.length_c   1.000
_cell.angle_alpha   90.00
_cell.angle_beta   90.00
_cell.angle_gamma   90.00
#
_symmetry.space_group_name_H-M   'P 1'
#
loop_
_entity.id
_entity.type
_entity.pdbx_description
1 polymer ?
#
loop_
_entity_poly.entity_id
_entity_poly.type
_entity_poly.pdbx_seq_one_letter_code
_entity_poly.pdbx_strand_id
1 'polypeptide(L)'
;KVRNSDFFGARKINPKDTPPNFTLVNKKTLATEGAMSLKERKLKLLVQRKLRDYRNADSLILSNRIDDVIYNITTDPLNGAMKSSELNMAQISNEIDSQISYFGTDKCSEFCGTFDNTDVTTEEMIQTVAQAGFCQAYRLNNQIHLHFERKQGYAVVQFNSHNILPDSYSYSESFGARNDHDGVQVTYTDPVDDAKVT
;
A
#
# COMPACT_ATOMS: atom_id res chain seq x y z
N LYS A 1 -10.58 16.39 -20.82
CA LYS A 1 -10.03 15.89 -22.09
C LYS A 1 -9.05 16.93 -22.60
N VAL A 2 -7.75 16.69 -22.46
CA VAL A 2 -6.69 17.61 -22.88
C VAL A 2 -6.51 17.48 -24.39
N ARG A 3 -6.53 18.60 -25.13
CA ARG A 3 -6.30 18.58 -26.57
C ARG A 3 -4.80 18.59 -26.85
N ASN A 4 -4.35 17.70 -27.76
CA ASN A 4 -2.94 17.61 -28.17
C ASN A 4 -2.40 18.87 -28.89
N SER A 5 -3.27 19.83 -29.21
CA SER A 5 -2.92 21.09 -29.88
C SER A 5 -2.30 22.15 -28.98
N ASP A 6 -2.26 21.92 -27.69
CA ASP A 6 -1.82 22.92 -26.71
C ASP A 6 -0.33 22.76 -26.30
N PHE A 7 0.43 21.89 -26.99
CA PHE A 7 1.85 21.69 -26.75
C PHE A 7 2.68 22.74 -27.48
N PHE A 8 3.46 23.48 -26.74
CA PHE A 8 4.39 24.49 -27.24
C PHE A 8 5.48 23.86 -28.11
N GLY A 9 5.46 24.09 -29.42
CA GLY A 9 6.51 23.65 -30.34
C GLY A 9 6.77 22.15 -30.38
N ALA A 10 6.00 21.38 -29.64
CA ALA A 10 6.17 19.96 -29.55
C ALA A 10 5.42 19.26 -30.69
N ARG A 11 6.02 18.22 -31.19
CA ARG A 11 5.46 17.27 -32.11
C ARG A 11 4.07 16.84 -31.63
N LYS A 12 3.08 16.97 -32.48
CA LYS A 12 1.72 16.53 -32.22
C LYS A 12 1.74 15.03 -31.87
N ILE A 13 1.56 14.70 -30.61
CA ILE A 13 1.51 13.30 -30.17
C ILE A 13 0.19 12.74 -30.68
N ASN A 14 0.26 11.73 -31.52
CA ASN A 14 -0.93 11.01 -31.97
C ASN A 14 -1.48 10.21 -30.76
N PRO A 15 -2.79 10.26 -30.45
CA PRO A 15 -3.38 9.45 -29.40
C PRO A 15 -3.12 7.95 -29.52
N LYS A 16 -2.81 7.48 -30.73
CA LYS A 16 -2.45 6.07 -30.99
C LYS A 16 -1.02 5.73 -30.57
N ASP A 17 -0.15 6.73 -30.39
CA ASP A 17 1.25 6.57 -30.02
C ASP A 17 1.46 6.69 -28.50
N THR A 18 0.41 6.98 -27.73
CA THR A 18 0.46 6.98 -26.26
C THR A 18 0.29 5.56 -25.75
N PRO A 19 1.23 5.03 -24.96
CA PRO A 19 1.08 3.72 -24.34
C PRO A 19 -0.25 3.64 -23.55
N PRO A 20 -0.96 2.51 -23.58
CA PRO A 20 -2.10 2.31 -22.71
C PRO A 20 -1.65 2.51 -21.25
N ASN A 21 -2.44 3.18 -20.47
CA ASN A 21 -2.16 3.56 -19.07
C ASN A 21 -1.22 4.76 -18.85
N PHE A 22 -0.92 5.54 -19.87
CA PHE A 22 -0.16 6.76 -19.71
C PHE A 22 -1.09 7.98 -19.58
N THR A 23 -0.94 8.75 -18.48
CA THR A 23 -1.66 10.02 -18.32
C THR A 23 -0.76 11.17 -18.67
N LEU A 24 -1.12 11.90 -19.72
CA LEU A 24 -0.41 13.10 -20.13
C LEU A 24 -1.09 14.34 -19.51
N VAL A 25 -0.32 15.10 -18.73
CA VAL A 25 -0.79 16.38 -18.17
C VAL A 25 -0.10 17.51 -18.90
N ASN A 26 -0.88 18.41 -19.46
CA ASN A 26 -0.39 19.62 -20.10
C ASN A 26 -1.07 20.85 -19.50
N LYS A 27 -0.27 21.84 -19.13
CA LYS A 27 -0.73 23.13 -18.65
C LYS A 27 -0.28 24.23 -19.62
N LYS A 28 -1.23 24.98 -20.16
CA LYS A 28 -0.96 26.17 -20.94
C LYS A 28 -0.44 27.25 -19.99
N THR A 29 0.80 27.69 -20.17
CA THR A 29 1.38 28.81 -19.43
C THR A 29 1.56 30.00 -20.35
N LEU A 30 1.12 31.18 -19.91
CA LEU A 30 1.45 32.44 -20.59
C LEU A 30 2.93 32.75 -20.40
N ALA A 31 3.59 33.18 -21.47
CA ALA A 31 4.97 33.65 -21.42
C ALA A 31 4.97 35.04 -20.75
N THR A 32 5.20 35.07 -19.45
CA THR A 32 5.44 36.29 -18.68
C THR A 32 6.93 36.38 -18.34
N GLU A 33 7.46 37.55 -18.07
CA GLU A 33 8.87 37.73 -17.64
C GLU A 33 9.24 36.82 -16.48
N GLY A 34 8.39 36.70 -15.48
CA GLY A 34 8.56 35.80 -14.34
C GLY A 34 8.56 34.31 -14.73
N ALA A 35 7.76 33.92 -15.72
CA ALA A 35 7.72 32.55 -16.22
C ALA A 35 8.94 32.16 -17.08
N MET A 36 9.57 33.15 -17.72
CA MET A 36 10.76 32.94 -18.55
C MET A 36 12.05 32.89 -17.71
N SER A 37 12.06 33.49 -16.52
CA SER A 37 13.22 33.48 -15.63
C SER A 37 13.36 32.19 -14.81
N LEU A 38 12.33 31.34 -14.73
CA LEU A 38 12.35 30.08 -14.00
C LEU A 38 13.06 28.99 -14.82
N LYS A 39 14.23 28.57 -14.36
CA LYS A 39 15.00 27.48 -14.96
C LYS A 39 14.34 26.11 -14.80
N GLU A 40 13.55 25.93 -13.75
CA GLU A 40 12.83 24.68 -13.47
C GLU A 40 11.37 24.95 -13.14
N ARG A 41 10.49 24.18 -13.76
CA ARG A 41 9.05 24.19 -13.45
C ARG A 41 8.69 22.88 -12.77
N LYS A 42 8.33 22.95 -11.48
CA LYS A 42 7.88 21.79 -10.71
C LYS A 42 6.36 21.76 -10.72
N LEU A 43 5.80 20.64 -11.12
CA LEU A 43 4.37 20.38 -11.06
C LEU A 43 4.13 19.29 -10.01
N LYS A 44 3.40 19.64 -8.96
CA LYS A 44 2.89 18.66 -7.99
C LYS A 44 1.46 18.30 -8.36
N LEU A 45 1.16 17.04 -8.42
CA LEU A 45 -0.15 16.51 -8.73
C LEU A 45 -0.55 15.48 -7.69
N LEU A 46 -1.74 15.63 -7.15
CA LEU A 46 -2.39 14.55 -6.42
C LEU A 46 -3.02 13.61 -7.44
N VAL A 47 -2.54 12.38 -7.48
CA VAL A 47 -3.02 11.38 -8.43
C VAL A 47 -3.48 10.13 -7.68
N GLN A 48 -4.54 9.52 -8.20
CA GLN A 48 -5.02 8.24 -7.71
C GLN A 48 -5.14 7.26 -8.88
N ARG A 49 -4.54 6.09 -8.73
CA ARG A 49 -4.64 5.02 -9.73
C ARG A 49 -5.94 4.26 -9.53
N LYS A 50 -6.64 3.93 -10.61
CA LYS A 50 -7.72 2.95 -10.55
C LYS A 50 -7.12 1.55 -10.43
N LEU A 51 -7.67 0.76 -9.53
CA LEU A 51 -7.27 -0.61 -9.24
C LEU A 51 -8.25 -1.59 -9.88
N ARG A 52 -7.78 -2.80 -10.18
CA ARG A 52 -8.65 -3.89 -10.61
C ARG A 52 -9.45 -4.39 -9.41
N ASP A 53 -10.74 -4.55 -9.59
CA ASP A 53 -11.60 -5.15 -8.57
C ASP A 53 -11.46 -6.66 -8.58
N TYR A 54 -10.95 -7.26 -7.50
CA TYR A 54 -10.82 -8.72 -7.41
C TYR A 54 -12.16 -9.44 -7.35
N ARG A 55 -13.23 -8.72 -7.00
CA ARG A 55 -14.61 -9.21 -6.98
C ARG A 55 -15.22 -9.25 -8.39
N ASN A 56 -14.70 -8.38 -9.27
CA ASN A 56 -15.11 -8.28 -10.67
C ASN A 56 -13.88 -7.86 -11.52
N ALA A 57 -13.11 -8.86 -11.96
CA ALA A 57 -11.81 -8.69 -12.63
C ALA A 57 -11.85 -7.79 -13.89
N ASP A 58 -13.01 -7.55 -14.45
CA ASP A 58 -13.17 -6.70 -15.65
C ASP A 58 -13.42 -5.22 -15.32
N SER A 59 -13.61 -4.88 -14.03
CA SER A 59 -13.88 -3.51 -13.59
C SER A 59 -12.67 -2.85 -12.98
N LEU A 60 -12.60 -1.52 -13.13
CA LEU A 60 -11.61 -0.67 -12.49
C LEU A 60 -12.31 0.23 -11.48
N ILE A 61 -11.90 0.14 -10.22
CA ILE A 61 -12.44 0.91 -9.11
C ILE A 61 -11.43 1.93 -8.59
N LEU A 62 -11.94 3.02 -8.02
CA LEU A 62 -11.15 3.90 -7.18
C LEU A 62 -11.20 3.34 -5.76
N SER A 63 -10.11 2.77 -5.31
CA SER A 63 -9.98 2.19 -3.97
C SER A 63 -8.57 2.45 -3.45
N ASN A 64 -8.47 2.67 -2.16
CA ASN A 64 -7.25 2.72 -1.39
C ASN A 64 -7.25 1.66 -0.27
N ARG A 65 -8.24 0.77 -0.31
CA ARG A 65 -8.39 -0.32 0.65
C ARG A 65 -7.26 -1.34 0.48
N ILE A 66 -6.68 -1.77 1.57
CA ILE A 66 -5.48 -2.62 1.62
C ILE A 66 -5.63 -3.91 0.81
N ASP A 67 -6.76 -4.59 0.88
CA ASP A 67 -7.01 -5.82 0.12
C ASP A 67 -7.01 -5.58 -1.40
N ASP A 68 -7.63 -4.49 -1.88
CA ASP A 68 -7.62 -4.11 -3.29
C ASP A 68 -6.19 -3.73 -3.74
N VAL A 69 -5.43 -3.05 -2.89
CA VAL A 69 -4.04 -2.67 -3.16
C VAL A 69 -3.14 -3.90 -3.26
N ILE A 70 -3.24 -4.83 -2.30
CA ILE A 70 -2.48 -6.10 -2.32
C ILE A 70 -2.81 -6.90 -3.58
N TYR A 71 -4.09 -7.05 -3.92
CA TYR A 71 -4.49 -7.75 -5.14
C TYR A 71 -3.83 -7.14 -6.39
N ASN A 72 -3.82 -5.81 -6.49
CA ASN A 72 -3.24 -5.14 -7.65
C ASN A 72 -1.72 -5.24 -7.70
N ILE A 73 -1.01 -5.10 -6.58
CA ILE A 73 0.46 -5.24 -6.55
C ILE A 73 0.87 -6.64 -6.99
N THR A 74 0.17 -7.65 -6.50
CA THR A 74 0.53 -9.05 -6.74
C THR A 74 0.18 -9.53 -8.14
N THR A 75 -0.97 -9.11 -8.69
CA THR A 75 -1.45 -9.60 -9.99
C THR A 75 -1.06 -8.70 -11.17
N ASP A 76 -0.49 -7.50 -10.92
CA ASP A 76 0.00 -6.63 -11.98
C ASP A 76 1.17 -7.31 -12.72
N PRO A 77 1.07 -7.51 -14.06
CA PRO A 77 2.15 -8.13 -14.84
C PRO A 77 3.50 -7.42 -14.78
N LEU A 78 3.50 -6.14 -14.42
CA LEU A 78 4.72 -5.32 -14.29
C LEU A 78 5.37 -5.43 -12.91
N ASN A 79 4.65 -5.97 -11.91
CA ASN A 79 5.14 -6.12 -10.55
C ASN A 79 5.25 -7.60 -10.17
N GLY A 80 4.25 -8.13 -9.48
CA GLY A 80 4.27 -9.49 -8.96
C GLY A 80 4.01 -10.57 -10.01
N ALA A 81 3.20 -10.27 -11.03
CA ALA A 81 2.76 -11.20 -12.07
C ALA A 81 2.22 -12.54 -11.52
N MET A 82 1.73 -12.55 -10.27
CA MET A 82 1.22 -13.74 -9.60
C MET A 82 -0.18 -14.08 -10.11
N LYS A 83 -0.54 -15.35 -10.03
CA LYS A 83 -1.90 -15.79 -10.33
C LYS A 83 -2.83 -15.42 -9.17
N SER A 84 -4.07 -15.06 -9.47
CA SER A 84 -5.08 -14.79 -8.44
C SER A 84 -5.32 -15.97 -7.49
N SER A 85 -5.05 -17.22 -7.94
CA SER A 85 -5.13 -18.42 -7.12
C SER A 85 -4.03 -18.52 -6.03
N GLU A 86 -2.97 -17.73 -6.15
CA GLU A 86 -1.89 -17.62 -5.16
C GLU A 86 -2.21 -16.63 -4.04
N LEU A 87 -3.39 -16.04 -4.06
CA LEU A 87 -3.91 -15.12 -3.06
C LEU A 87 -5.18 -15.70 -2.43
N ASN A 88 -5.25 -15.75 -1.11
CA ASN A 88 -6.50 -16.08 -0.43
C ASN A 88 -7.30 -14.80 -0.17
N MET A 89 -7.92 -14.24 -1.23
CA MET A 89 -8.63 -12.96 -1.13
C MET A 89 -9.79 -12.98 -0.16
N ALA A 90 -10.44 -14.13 0.03
CA ALA A 90 -11.52 -14.28 1.00
C ALA A 90 -11.00 -14.08 2.44
N GLN A 91 -9.88 -14.70 2.77
CA GLN A 91 -9.26 -14.56 4.08
C GLN A 91 -8.68 -13.14 4.27
N ILE A 92 -8.01 -12.59 3.27
CA ILE A 92 -7.46 -11.24 3.29
C ILE A 92 -8.57 -10.22 3.56
N SER A 93 -9.67 -10.28 2.82
CA SER A 93 -10.81 -9.38 3.01
C SER A 93 -11.43 -9.52 4.41
N ASN A 94 -11.58 -10.74 4.92
CA ASN A 94 -12.12 -10.99 6.26
C ASN A 94 -11.25 -10.40 7.37
N GLU A 95 -9.91 -10.42 7.22
CA GLU A 95 -9.01 -9.79 8.19
C GLU A 95 -9.14 -8.26 8.16
N ILE A 96 -9.27 -7.67 6.97
CA ILE A 96 -9.51 -6.23 6.83
C ILE A 96 -10.87 -5.83 7.40
N ASP A 97 -11.93 -6.61 7.17
CA ASP A 97 -13.24 -6.36 7.79
C ASP A 97 -13.20 -6.48 9.32
N SER A 98 -12.41 -7.44 9.83
CA SER A 98 -12.17 -7.59 11.27
C SER A 98 -11.44 -6.38 11.86
N GLN A 99 -10.47 -5.82 11.12
CA GLN A 99 -9.76 -4.61 11.48
C GLN A 99 -10.70 -3.40 11.54
N ILE A 100 -11.52 -3.20 10.51
CA ILE A 100 -12.52 -2.13 10.46
C ILE A 100 -13.49 -2.24 11.65
N SER A 101 -13.95 -3.46 11.94
CA SER A 101 -14.83 -3.73 13.08
C SER A 101 -14.15 -3.43 14.42
N TYR A 102 -12.86 -3.75 14.55
CA TYR A 102 -12.09 -3.52 15.78
C TYR A 102 -11.87 -2.04 16.07
N PHE A 103 -11.51 -1.25 15.06
CA PHE A 103 -11.26 0.18 15.19
C PHE A 103 -12.51 1.05 15.05
N GLY A 104 -13.62 0.50 14.52
CA GLY A 104 -14.86 1.24 14.29
C GLY A 104 -14.78 2.29 13.17
N THR A 105 -13.80 2.18 12.29
CA THR A 105 -13.59 3.09 11.15
C THR A 105 -12.96 2.35 9.99
N ASP A 106 -13.32 2.69 8.77
CA ASP A 106 -12.75 2.17 7.53
C ASP A 106 -11.39 2.79 7.18
N LYS A 107 -11.07 3.95 7.75
CA LYS A 107 -9.80 4.63 7.52
C LYS A 107 -8.56 3.82 7.92
N CYS A 108 -8.70 2.93 8.89
CA CYS A 108 -7.60 2.04 9.29
C CYS A 108 -7.20 1.03 8.21
N SER A 109 -8.08 0.78 7.24
CA SER A 109 -7.86 -0.13 6.13
C SER A 109 -7.35 0.54 4.85
N GLU A 110 -7.08 1.84 4.89
CA GLU A 110 -6.62 2.60 3.74
C GLU A 110 -5.10 2.61 3.64
N PHE A 111 -4.60 2.49 2.43
CA PHE A 111 -3.20 2.65 2.10
C PHE A 111 -3.03 3.75 1.04
N CYS A 112 -2.22 4.75 1.36
CA CYS A 112 -1.84 5.82 0.45
C CYS A 112 -0.32 5.89 0.36
N GLY A 113 0.23 5.41 -0.73
CA GLY A 113 1.67 5.39 -0.93
C GLY A 113 2.05 5.12 -2.38
N THR A 114 3.32 5.34 -2.68
CA THR A 114 3.92 5.06 -3.99
C THR A 114 5.21 4.28 -3.78
N PHE A 115 5.38 3.21 -4.52
CA PHE A 115 6.62 2.46 -4.58
C PHE A 115 7.42 2.97 -5.79
N ASP A 116 8.40 3.81 -5.53
CA ASP A 116 9.27 4.43 -6.53
C ASP A 116 10.68 3.81 -6.57
N ASN A 117 10.98 2.93 -5.64
CA ASN A 117 12.23 2.20 -5.59
C ASN A 117 12.11 0.88 -6.37
N THR A 118 12.98 0.68 -7.34
CA THR A 118 13.04 -0.52 -8.19
C THR A 118 13.63 -1.75 -7.49
N ASP A 119 14.28 -1.56 -6.35
CA ASP A 119 14.96 -2.64 -5.62
C ASP A 119 14.06 -3.33 -4.59
N VAL A 120 12.80 -2.89 -4.45
CA VAL A 120 11.84 -3.47 -3.52
C VAL A 120 11.17 -4.69 -4.16
N THR A 121 11.19 -5.80 -3.46
CA THR A 121 10.52 -7.02 -3.91
C THR A 121 9.00 -6.92 -3.74
N THR A 122 8.26 -7.73 -4.50
CA THR A 122 6.78 -7.78 -4.36
C THR A 122 6.35 -8.16 -2.95
N GLU A 123 7.07 -9.05 -2.28
CA GLU A 123 6.77 -9.48 -0.92
C GLU A 123 7.00 -8.35 0.09
N GLU A 124 8.05 -7.55 -0.08
CA GLU A 124 8.28 -6.35 0.74
C GLU A 124 7.21 -5.28 0.52
N MET A 125 6.75 -5.09 -0.72
CA MET A 125 5.62 -4.19 -1.01
C MET A 125 4.35 -4.65 -0.29
N ILE A 126 4.03 -5.94 -0.36
CA ILE A 126 2.86 -6.51 0.32
C ILE A 126 2.98 -6.32 1.83
N GLN A 127 4.15 -6.59 2.40
CA GLN A 127 4.39 -6.43 3.83
C GLN A 127 4.25 -4.96 4.27
N THR A 128 4.77 -4.03 3.49
CA THR A 128 4.63 -2.58 3.75
C THR A 128 3.17 -2.14 3.75
N VAL A 129 2.39 -2.63 2.77
CA VAL A 129 0.95 -2.35 2.69
C VAL A 129 0.20 -2.98 3.86
N ALA A 130 0.52 -4.22 4.22
CA ALA A 130 -0.10 -4.93 5.34
C ALA A 130 0.18 -4.23 6.68
N GLN A 131 1.41 -3.79 6.91
CA GLN A 131 1.82 -3.09 8.13
C GLN A 131 1.09 -1.75 8.32
N ALA A 132 0.75 -1.05 7.24
CA ALA A 132 -0.06 0.17 7.34
C ALA A 132 -1.44 -0.09 7.99
N GLY A 133 -1.94 -1.31 7.89
CA GLY A 133 -3.17 -1.77 8.52
C GLY A 133 -2.96 -2.66 9.75
N PHE A 134 -1.83 -2.59 10.43
CA PHE A 134 -1.53 -3.45 11.58
C PHE A 134 -1.66 -4.94 11.27
N CYS A 135 -1.43 -5.31 10.01
CA CYS A 135 -1.47 -6.69 9.55
C CYS A 135 -0.07 -7.20 9.22
N GLN A 136 0.09 -8.50 9.29
CA GLN A 136 1.27 -9.20 8.79
C GLN A 136 0.86 -10.07 7.61
N ALA A 137 1.64 -9.99 6.53
CA ALA A 137 1.48 -10.89 5.40
C ALA A 137 2.32 -12.15 5.61
N TYR A 138 1.75 -13.30 5.29
CA TYR A 138 2.46 -14.57 5.38
C TYR A 138 2.02 -15.52 4.26
N ARG A 139 2.86 -16.51 3.96
CA ARG A 139 2.57 -17.50 2.94
C ARG A 139 2.22 -18.85 3.59
N LEU A 140 1.07 -19.39 3.23
CA LEU A 140 0.61 -20.70 3.66
C LEU A 140 0.03 -21.47 2.46
N ASN A 141 0.44 -22.73 2.28
CA ASN A 141 0.00 -23.58 1.17
C ASN A 141 0.13 -22.89 -0.22
N ASN A 142 1.23 -22.21 -0.44
CA ASN A 142 1.50 -21.42 -1.65
C ASN A 142 0.53 -20.27 -1.91
N GLN A 143 -0.22 -19.85 -0.91
CA GLN A 143 -1.10 -18.69 -0.98
C GLN A 143 -0.64 -17.60 0.00
N ILE A 144 -0.83 -16.34 -0.37
CA ILE A 144 -0.63 -15.20 0.50
C ILE A 144 -1.87 -15.00 1.35
N HIS A 145 -1.64 -14.80 2.63
CA HIS A 145 -2.63 -14.55 3.66
C HIS A 145 -2.25 -13.29 4.44
N LEU A 146 -3.21 -12.67 5.10
CA LEU A 146 -2.99 -11.63 6.09
C LEU A 146 -3.36 -12.12 7.49
N HIS A 147 -2.72 -11.56 8.48
CA HIS A 147 -3.10 -11.70 9.87
C HIS A 147 -3.17 -10.32 10.51
N PHE A 148 -4.32 -9.96 11.02
CA PHE A 148 -4.51 -8.74 11.79
C PHE A 148 -4.11 -8.97 13.24
N GLU A 149 -3.09 -8.25 13.71
CA GLU A 149 -2.62 -8.33 15.08
C GLU A 149 -3.62 -7.65 16.03
N ARG A 150 -4.25 -8.44 16.87
CA ARG A 150 -5.21 -7.96 17.86
C ARG A 150 -5.11 -8.75 19.15
N LYS A 151 -5.58 -8.16 20.24
CA LYS A 151 -5.69 -8.86 21.51
C LYS A 151 -6.62 -10.07 21.36
N GLN A 152 -6.09 -11.25 21.68
CA GLN A 152 -6.88 -12.49 21.72
C GLN A 152 -7.58 -12.63 23.06
N GLY A 153 -8.86 -13.03 23.03
CA GLY A 153 -9.65 -13.23 24.24
C GLY A 153 -9.36 -14.54 24.97
N TYR A 154 -8.65 -15.47 24.31
CA TYR A 154 -8.33 -16.79 24.83
C TYR A 154 -6.96 -17.26 24.32
N ALA A 155 -6.35 -18.18 25.08
CA ALA A 155 -5.10 -18.80 24.66
C ALA A 155 -5.33 -19.76 23.48
N VAL A 156 -4.58 -19.60 22.41
CA VAL A 156 -4.70 -20.43 21.20
C VAL A 156 -3.90 -21.73 21.32
N VAL A 157 -2.81 -21.71 22.07
CA VAL A 157 -1.91 -22.85 22.27
C VAL A 157 -1.45 -22.90 23.73
N GLN A 158 -1.39 -24.10 24.27
CA GLN A 158 -0.77 -24.37 25.56
C GLN A 158 0.49 -25.21 25.33
N PHE A 159 1.61 -24.71 25.80
CA PHE A 159 2.88 -25.45 25.81
C PHE A 159 3.03 -26.21 27.13
N ASN A 160 3.34 -27.48 27.05
CA ASN A 160 3.60 -28.34 28.20
C ASN A 160 4.65 -29.41 27.83
N SER A 161 5.05 -30.23 28.81
CA SER A 161 6.07 -31.26 28.63
C SER A 161 5.77 -32.33 27.55
N HIS A 162 4.51 -32.42 27.06
CA HIS A 162 4.11 -33.37 26.04
C HIS A 162 4.26 -32.82 24.62
N ASN A 163 4.24 -31.50 24.45
CA ASN A 163 4.32 -30.87 23.12
C ASN A 163 5.55 -29.98 22.92
N ILE A 164 6.45 -29.94 23.89
CA ILE A 164 7.75 -29.29 23.79
C ILE A 164 8.83 -30.39 23.68
N LEU A 165 9.74 -30.23 22.75
CA LEU A 165 10.90 -31.13 22.63
C LEU A 165 11.75 -31.01 23.90
N PRO A 166 12.20 -32.13 24.49
CA PRO A 166 13.12 -32.11 25.63
C PRO A 166 14.34 -31.24 25.32
N ASP A 167 14.77 -30.44 26.25
CA ASP A 167 15.94 -29.56 26.18
C ASP A 167 15.86 -28.41 25.14
N SER A 168 14.70 -28.21 24.49
CA SER A 168 14.48 -27.11 23.55
C SER A 168 13.92 -25.83 24.20
N TYR A 169 13.54 -25.91 25.49
CA TYR A 169 12.99 -24.78 26.22
C TYR A 169 14.07 -24.07 27.03
N SER A 170 14.16 -22.77 26.83
CA SER A 170 14.96 -21.89 27.70
C SER A 170 14.10 -20.73 28.20
N TYR A 171 14.20 -20.41 29.46
CA TYR A 171 13.55 -19.28 30.09
C TYR A 171 14.62 -18.34 30.64
N SER A 172 14.51 -17.06 30.28
CA SER A 172 15.34 -16.01 30.86
C SER A 172 14.46 -14.85 31.31
N GLU A 173 14.69 -14.37 32.50
CA GLU A 173 13.99 -13.23 33.06
C GLU A 173 14.99 -12.13 33.36
N SER A 174 14.81 -10.93 32.83
CA SER A 174 15.64 -9.78 33.12
C SER A 174 14.82 -8.74 33.88
N PHE A 175 15.31 -8.43 35.10
CA PHE A 175 14.70 -7.40 35.94
C PHE A 175 15.46 -6.09 35.80
N GLY A 176 14.73 -4.98 35.63
CA GLY A 176 15.29 -3.63 35.78
C GLY A 176 15.75 -2.92 34.52
N ALA A 177 15.52 -3.46 33.33
CA ALA A 177 15.68 -2.72 32.10
C ALA A 177 14.38 -1.97 31.78
N ARG A 178 14.13 -0.85 32.44
CA ARG A 178 13.04 0.04 32.06
C ARG A 178 13.46 0.89 30.86
N ASN A 179 13.16 0.40 29.67
CA ASN A 179 12.95 1.23 28.49
C ASN A 179 11.43 1.45 28.34
N ASP A 180 10.81 1.95 29.40
CA ASP A 180 9.41 2.36 29.31
C ASP A 180 9.37 3.65 28.47
N HIS A 181 8.84 3.54 27.28
CA HIS A 181 8.60 4.71 26.44
C HIS A 181 7.34 5.41 26.95
N ASP A 182 7.47 6.65 27.38
CA ASP A 182 6.36 7.46 27.90
C ASP A 182 5.44 7.98 26.78
N GLY A 183 5.82 7.81 25.52
CA GLY A 183 5.04 8.25 24.38
C GLY A 183 5.62 7.81 23.06
N VAL A 184 4.83 8.04 22.01
CA VAL A 184 5.20 7.77 20.63
C VAL A 184 5.00 9.05 19.81
N GLN A 185 6.00 9.42 19.04
CA GLN A 185 5.91 10.50 18.07
C GLN A 185 5.61 9.90 16.69
N VAL A 186 4.48 10.28 16.13
CA VAL A 186 4.06 9.80 14.81
C VAL A 186 4.21 10.92 13.79
N THR A 187 4.98 10.67 12.75
CA THR A 187 5.08 11.58 11.60
C THR A 187 4.24 11.02 10.45
N TYR A 188 3.32 11.80 9.96
CA TYR A 188 2.47 11.41 8.84
C TYR A 188 2.35 12.53 7.81
N THR A 189 1.89 12.21 6.62
CA THR A 189 1.61 13.21 5.58
C THR A 189 0.12 13.55 5.61
N ASP A 190 -0.20 14.83 5.81
CA ASP A 190 -1.58 15.30 5.76
C ASP A 190 -2.10 15.20 4.32
N PRO A 191 -3.20 14.48 4.09
CA PRO A 191 -3.77 14.33 2.74
C PRO A 191 -4.37 15.63 2.18
N VAL A 192 -4.62 16.63 3.02
CA VAL A 192 -5.19 17.91 2.59
C VAL A 192 -4.11 18.85 2.06
N ASP A 193 -3.01 18.97 2.81
CA ASP A 193 -1.96 19.95 2.53
C ASP A 193 -0.67 19.32 1.94
N ASP A 194 -0.62 18.00 1.81
CA ASP A 194 0.58 17.25 1.41
C ASP A 194 1.82 17.65 2.23
N ALA A 195 1.58 18.04 3.49
CA ALA A 195 2.61 18.45 4.44
C ALA A 195 2.89 17.32 5.45
N LYS A 196 4.17 17.19 5.84
CA LYS A 196 4.51 16.31 6.95
C LYS A 196 4.11 16.95 8.27
N VAL A 197 3.29 16.26 9.03
CA VAL A 197 2.86 16.62 10.38
C VAL A 197 3.48 15.66 11.38
N THR A 198 3.95 16.18 12.52
CA THR A 198 4.58 15.40 13.58
C THR A 198 3.92 15.66 14.91
#